data_a68de977c02d52d96cc5c17c5f27f003
#
_entry.id   a68de977c02d52d96cc5c17c5f27f003
#
_cell.length_a   1.000
_cell.length_b   1.000
_cell.length_c   1.000
_cell.angle_alpha   90.00
_cell.angle_beta   90.00
_cell.angle_gamma   90.00
#
_symmetry.space_group_name_H-M   'P 1'
#
loop_
_entity.id
_entity.type
_entity.pdbx_description
1 polymer ?
#
loop_
_entity_poly.entity_id
_entity_poly.type
_entity_poly.pdbx_seq_one_letter_code
_entity_poly.pdbx_strand_id
1 'polypeptide(L)'
;MPFDRPHTYRERAQPASDAVAHVQPPVVVVGHSVASAEAALVAAEHDASLLVHLCPRMGEYAVPDGAPDVFRPSFRFPPRQDDGSLIWDPDDAIREMYPRLDPPAAREAARRLHPSTSPLDPYPLSAPPEVPTALIYTTDDEFFPPEWERFIAREVLHVEPIEIPGGHFPMLEDPAALAMLLDRLAGARP
;
A
#
# COMPACT_ATOMS: atom_id res chain seq x y z
N MET A 1 13.46 9.42 -2.12
CA MET A 1 14.29 9.49 -0.90
C MET A 1 15.31 8.38 -0.95
N PRO A 2 16.53 8.61 -0.53
CA PRO A 2 17.46 7.52 -0.29
C PRO A 2 16.91 6.70 0.90
N PHE A 3 16.73 5.39 0.70
CA PHE A 3 16.33 4.45 1.76
C PHE A 3 17.56 3.86 2.47
N ASP A 4 18.63 4.62 2.53
CA ASP A 4 19.93 4.26 3.07
C ASP A 4 19.98 4.25 4.61
N ARG A 5 18.94 4.75 5.26
CA ARG A 5 18.74 4.75 6.71
C ARG A 5 17.25 4.61 7.08
N PRO A 6 16.94 4.16 8.31
CA PRO A 6 15.58 4.21 8.82
C PRO A 6 15.04 5.64 8.90
N HIS A 7 13.74 5.79 8.68
CA HIS A 7 13.01 7.06 8.71
C HIS A 7 11.75 6.94 9.57
N THR A 8 11.27 8.05 10.12
CA THR A 8 9.95 8.15 10.73
C THR A 8 8.85 8.04 9.68
N TYR A 9 7.63 7.74 10.09
CA TYR A 9 6.47 7.76 9.17
C TYR A 9 6.29 9.12 8.50
N ARG A 10 6.48 10.23 9.24
CA ARG A 10 6.37 11.58 8.68
C ARG A 10 7.48 11.89 7.67
N GLU A 11 8.73 11.49 7.93
CA GLU A 11 9.82 11.65 6.96
C GLU A 11 9.55 10.86 5.68
N ARG A 12 8.91 9.68 5.78
CA ARG A 12 8.51 8.87 4.61
C ARG A 12 7.37 9.53 3.81
N ALA A 13 6.39 10.11 4.51
CA ALA A 13 5.26 10.80 3.90
C ALA A 13 5.64 12.14 3.26
N GLN A 14 6.73 12.79 3.73
CA GLN A 14 7.09 14.16 3.36
C GLN A 14 7.17 14.42 1.85
N PRO A 15 7.80 13.57 1.01
CA PRO A 15 7.84 13.83 -0.43
C PRO A 15 6.47 13.86 -1.10
N ALA A 16 5.54 13.03 -0.62
CA ALA A 16 4.17 13.04 -1.13
C ALA A 16 3.39 14.26 -0.60
N SER A 17 3.57 14.63 0.66
CA SER A 17 3.01 15.85 1.25
C SER A 17 3.50 17.11 0.52
N ASP A 18 4.80 17.22 0.24
CA ASP A 18 5.35 18.34 -0.55
C ASP A 18 4.76 18.40 -1.96
N ALA A 19 4.56 17.26 -2.61
CA ALA A 19 3.97 17.20 -3.92
C ALA A 19 2.49 17.65 -3.91
N VAL A 20 1.72 17.19 -2.92
CA VAL A 20 0.29 17.56 -2.76
C VAL A 20 0.12 19.05 -2.48
N ALA A 21 1.03 19.68 -1.73
CA ALA A 21 0.97 21.11 -1.43
C ALA A 21 0.92 22.02 -2.67
N HIS A 22 1.31 21.49 -3.83
CA HIS A 22 1.31 22.21 -5.11
C HIS A 22 0.18 21.78 -6.07
N VAL A 23 -0.69 20.84 -5.63
CA VAL A 23 -1.81 20.35 -6.45
C VAL A 23 -3.08 21.09 -6.09
N GLN A 24 -3.84 21.50 -7.09
CA GLN A 24 -5.15 22.14 -6.86
C GLN A 24 -6.18 21.07 -6.48
N PRO A 25 -7.02 21.32 -5.47
CA PRO A 25 -8.14 20.43 -5.16
C PRO A 25 -9.09 20.26 -6.37
N PRO A 26 -9.73 19.10 -6.48
CA PRO A 26 -9.78 17.97 -5.54
C PRO A 26 -8.54 17.05 -5.63
N VAL A 27 -8.02 16.58 -4.50
CA VAL A 27 -6.87 15.68 -4.45
C VAL A 27 -7.32 14.27 -4.06
N VAL A 28 -6.90 13.27 -4.82
CA VAL A 28 -7.01 11.86 -4.48
C VAL A 28 -5.64 11.34 -4.09
N VAL A 29 -5.54 10.76 -2.89
CA VAL A 29 -4.31 10.13 -2.40
C VAL A 29 -4.47 8.62 -2.50
N VAL A 30 -3.51 7.97 -3.16
CA VAL A 30 -3.50 6.50 -3.31
C VAL A 30 -2.29 5.93 -2.60
N GLY A 31 -2.51 5.05 -1.63
CA GLY A 31 -1.47 4.31 -0.93
C GLY A 31 -1.46 2.84 -1.31
N HIS A 32 -0.33 2.32 -1.77
CA HIS A 32 -0.18 0.91 -2.10
C HIS A 32 0.59 0.17 -1.01
N SER A 33 0.06 -0.98 -0.59
CA SER A 33 0.73 -1.89 0.34
C SER A 33 1.15 -1.18 1.65
N VAL A 34 2.40 -1.24 2.03
CA VAL A 34 2.95 -0.56 3.22
C VAL A 34 2.84 0.96 3.15
N ALA A 35 2.85 1.55 1.95
CA ALA A 35 2.70 3.00 1.77
C ALA A 35 1.27 3.51 2.05
N SER A 36 0.33 2.63 2.34
CA SER A 36 -1.02 3.00 2.80
C SER A 36 -0.99 3.79 4.11
N ALA A 37 -0.01 3.53 4.98
CA ALA A 37 0.18 4.27 6.22
C ALA A 37 0.60 5.73 5.95
N GLU A 38 1.59 5.92 5.09
CA GLU A 38 2.06 7.26 4.69
C GLU A 38 0.98 8.02 3.91
N ALA A 39 0.23 7.32 3.05
CA ALA A 39 -0.89 7.92 2.30
C ALA A 39 -1.99 8.45 3.22
N ALA A 40 -2.30 7.73 4.30
CA ALA A 40 -3.29 8.19 5.28
C ALA A 40 -2.82 9.46 6.01
N LEU A 41 -1.52 9.59 6.33
CA LEU A 41 -0.95 10.81 6.89
C LEU A 41 -1.08 12.00 5.92
N VAL A 42 -0.72 11.80 4.65
CA VAL A 42 -0.84 12.83 3.61
C VAL A 42 -2.30 13.23 3.41
N ALA A 43 -3.21 12.26 3.36
CA ALA A 43 -4.63 12.53 3.17
C ALA A 43 -5.23 13.36 4.32
N ALA A 44 -4.84 13.05 5.57
CA ALA A 44 -5.26 13.80 6.75
C ALA A 44 -4.68 15.22 6.77
N GLU A 45 -3.41 15.40 6.38
CA GLU A 45 -2.71 16.67 6.43
C GLU A 45 -3.22 17.67 5.37
N HIS A 46 -3.67 17.18 4.22
CA HIS A 46 -4.06 18.00 3.07
C HIS A 46 -5.56 17.96 2.77
N ASP A 47 -6.40 17.51 3.69
CA ASP A 47 -7.86 17.40 3.50
C ASP A 47 -8.20 16.73 2.14
N ALA A 48 -7.58 15.57 1.89
CA ALA A 48 -7.78 14.86 0.62
C ALA A 48 -9.27 14.58 0.39
N SER A 49 -9.70 14.73 -0.84
CA SER A 49 -11.08 14.47 -1.20
C SER A 49 -11.41 12.97 -1.28
N LEU A 50 -10.37 12.12 -1.42
CA LEU A 50 -10.48 10.66 -1.36
C LEU A 50 -9.12 10.07 -0.99
N LEU A 51 -9.12 9.13 -0.05
CA LEU A 51 -8.01 8.24 0.25
C LEU A 51 -8.34 6.86 -0.33
N VAL A 52 -7.44 6.32 -1.15
CA VAL A 52 -7.57 4.96 -1.68
C VAL A 52 -6.45 4.10 -1.11
N HIS A 53 -6.82 3.07 -0.37
CA HIS A 53 -5.93 2.00 0.05
C HIS A 53 -5.95 0.90 -1.03
N LEU A 54 -4.81 0.67 -1.67
CA LEU A 54 -4.64 -0.35 -2.72
C LEU A 54 -3.80 -1.51 -2.18
N CYS A 55 -4.40 -2.68 -2.04
CA CYS A 55 -3.77 -3.87 -1.44
C CYS A 55 -3.00 -3.52 -0.15
N PRO A 56 -3.63 -2.90 0.85
CA PRO A 56 -2.93 -2.32 1.99
C PRO A 56 -2.46 -3.37 3.00
N ARG A 57 -1.30 -3.16 3.60
CA ARG A 57 -0.87 -3.97 4.74
C ARG A 57 -1.69 -3.70 6.00
N MET A 58 -1.97 -2.45 6.31
CA MET A 58 -2.81 -1.97 7.43
C MET A 58 -2.53 -2.62 8.79
N GLY A 59 -1.29 -2.55 9.24
CA GLY A 59 -0.90 -3.03 10.58
C GLY A 59 -0.63 -1.92 11.57
N GLU A 60 -0.91 -0.67 11.20
CA GLU A 60 -0.58 0.54 11.96
C GLU A 60 -1.66 0.92 12.96
N TYR A 61 -2.92 0.64 12.65
CA TYR A 61 -4.06 0.84 13.56
C TYR A 61 -4.26 -0.34 14.50
N ALA A 62 -5.01 -0.11 15.57
CA ALA A 62 -5.46 -1.20 16.42
C ALA A 62 -6.36 -2.16 15.59
N VAL A 63 -5.93 -3.40 15.50
CA VAL A 63 -6.69 -4.44 14.81
C VAL A 63 -7.55 -5.18 15.83
N PRO A 64 -8.87 -5.30 15.59
CA PRO A 64 -9.76 -6.02 16.49
C PRO A 64 -9.38 -7.50 16.65
N ASP A 65 -9.78 -8.09 17.78
CA ASP A 65 -9.61 -9.54 18.03
C ASP A 65 -10.32 -10.38 16.97
N GLY A 66 -9.70 -11.50 16.60
CA GLY A 66 -10.23 -12.41 15.59
C GLY A 66 -9.83 -12.06 14.15
N ALA A 67 -8.91 -11.13 13.96
CA ALA A 67 -8.37 -10.83 12.63
C ALA A 67 -7.70 -12.06 12.01
N PRO A 68 -7.85 -12.27 10.70
CA PRO A 68 -7.08 -13.27 9.95
C PRO A 68 -5.58 -12.94 9.96
N ASP A 69 -4.77 -13.93 9.56
CA ASP A 69 -3.35 -13.68 9.32
C ASP A 69 -3.13 -12.62 8.23
N VAL A 70 -2.25 -11.67 8.50
CA VAL A 70 -1.93 -10.57 7.57
C VAL A 70 -1.32 -11.10 6.27
N PHE A 71 -0.42 -12.06 6.38
CA PHE A 71 0.31 -12.60 5.23
C PHE A 71 -0.13 -14.01 4.88
N ARG A 72 -0.14 -14.29 3.57
CA ARG A 72 -0.35 -15.67 3.10
C ARG A 72 0.72 -16.61 3.70
N PRO A 73 0.35 -17.81 4.12
CA PRO A 73 1.32 -18.78 4.65
C PRO A 73 2.42 -19.19 3.67
N SER A 74 2.18 -19.01 2.37
CA SER A 74 3.16 -19.27 1.30
C SER A 74 4.17 -18.16 1.11
N PHE A 75 3.84 -16.91 1.49
CA PHE A 75 4.72 -15.76 1.27
C PHE A 75 5.95 -15.81 2.16
N ARG A 76 7.11 -15.47 1.61
CA ARG A 76 8.39 -15.47 2.32
C ARG A 76 9.13 -14.15 2.14
N PHE A 77 9.38 -13.50 3.26
CA PHE A 77 10.30 -12.36 3.30
C PHE A 77 11.76 -12.82 3.18
N PRO A 78 12.62 -12.01 2.58
CA PRO A 78 14.06 -12.23 2.69
C PRO A 78 14.49 -12.10 4.16
N PRO A 79 15.63 -12.70 4.54
CA PRO A 79 16.18 -12.53 5.88
C PRO A 79 16.54 -11.05 6.11
N ARG A 80 16.30 -10.57 7.35
CA ARG A 80 16.76 -9.24 7.73
C ARG A 80 18.28 -9.21 7.80
N GLN A 81 18.86 -8.10 7.31
CA GLN A 81 20.26 -7.81 7.45
C GLN A 81 20.60 -7.38 8.89
N ASP A 82 21.89 -7.27 9.22
CA ASP A 82 22.36 -6.87 10.56
C ASP A 82 21.87 -5.48 10.99
N ASP A 83 21.63 -4.58 10.03
CA ASP A 83 21.06 -3.25 10.25
C ASP A 83 19.50 -3.25 10.30
N GLY A 84 18.89 -4.42 10.25
CA GLY A 84 17.43 -4.60 10.27
C GLY A 84 16.73 -4.37 8.93
N SER A 85 17.46 -4.03 7.88
CA SER A 85 16.89 -3.85 6.54
C SER A 85 16.48 -5.19 5.91
N LEU A 86 15.53 -5.12 4.97
CA LEU A 86 15.16 -6.21 4.07
C LEU A 86 15.69 -5.87 2.68
N ILE A 87 16.48 -6.78 2.12
CA ILE A 87 17.01 -6.67 0.76
C ILE A 87 16.57 -7.90 -0.02
N TRP A 88 15.88 -7.68 -1.12
CA TRP A 88 15.46 -8.75 -2.01
C TRP A 88 16.58 -9.14 -2.97
N ASP A 89 16.86 -10.42 -3.06
CA ASP A 89 17.55 -10.96 -4.22
C ASP A 89 16.65 -10.80 -5.45
N PRO A 90 17.16 -10.37 -6.62
CA PRO A 90 16.32 -10.14 -7.79
C PRO A 90 15.51 -11.34 -8.27
N ASP A 91 16.06 -12.54 -8.23
CA ASP A 91 15.36 -13.75 -8.65
C ASP A 91 14.27 -14.15 -7.64
N ASP A 92 14.55 -13.97 -6.34
CA ASP A 92 13.56 -14.15 -5.29
C ASP A 92 12.42 -13.12 -5.39
N ALA A 93 12.76 -11.86 -5.66
CA ALA A 93 11.76 -10.82 -5.88
C ALA A 93 10.85 -11.12 -7.08
N ILE A 94 11.41 -11.58 -8.19
CA ILE A 94 10.63 -11.99 -9.37
C ILE A 94 9.66 -13.11 -8.99
N ARG A 95 10.12 -14.11 -8.24
CA ARG A 95 9.30 -15.26 -7.86
C ARG A 95 8.20 -14.91 -6.85
N GLU A 96 8.54 -14.12 -5.82
CA GLU A 96 7.65 -13.85 -4.69
C GLU A 96 6.76 -12.63 -4.90
N MET A 97 7.25 -11.60 -5.61
CA MET A 97 6.55 -10.32 -5.76
C MET A 97 5.94 -10.14 -7.15
N TYR A 98 6.57 -10.68 -8.19
CA TYR A 98 6.21 -10.38 -9.59
C TYR A 98 5.92 -11.61 -10.45
N PRO A 99 5.29 -12.69 -9.91
CA PRO A 99 5.11 -13.94 -10.68
C PRO A 99 4.14 -13.78 -11.86
N ARG A 100 3.33 -12.71 -11.86
CA ARG A 100 2.30 -12.45 -12.87
C ARG A 100 2.74 -11.51 -13.99
N LEU A 101 3.91 -10.87 -13.85
CA LEU A 101 4.46 -10.01 -14.89
C LEU A 101 5.17 -10.83 -15.96
N ASP A 102 5.22 -10.30 -17.18
CA ASP A 102 6.11 -10.88 -18.18
C ASP A 102 7.59 -10.79 -17.73
N PRO A 103 8.47 -11.69 -18.19
CA PRO A 103 9.83 -11.75 -17.68
C PRO A 103 10.65 -10.46 -17.85
N PRO A 104 10.55 -9.66 -18.92
CA PRO A 104 11.19 -8.36 -19.01
C PRO A 104 10.69 -7.36 -17.95
N ALA A 105 9.37 -7.24 -17.76
CA ALA A 105 8.77 -6.34 -16.78
C ALA A 105 9.10 -6.75 -15.34
N ALA A 106 9.06 -8.05 -15.03
CA ALA A 106 9.42 -8.57 -13.71
C ALA A 106 10.89 -8.26 -13.36
N ARG A 107 11.83 -8.46 -14.28
CA ARG A 107 13.24 -8.10 -14.09
C ARG A 107 13.44 -6.61 -13.88
N GLU A 108 12.73 -5.77 -14.65
CA GLU A 108 12.83 -4.31 -14.48
C GLU A 108 12.25 -3.87 -13.13
N ALA A 109 11.13 -4.45 -12.70
CA ALA A 109 10.55 -4.17 -11.38
C ALA A 109 11.52 -4.58 -10.25
N ALA A 110 12.06 -5.79 -10.31
CA ALA A 110 13.01 -6.29 -9.30
C ALA A 110 14.29 -5.42 -9.21
N ARG A 111 14.81 -4.92 -10.33
CA ARG A 111 15.97 -4.01 -10.34
C ARG A 111 15.73 -2.66 -9.68
N ARG A 112 14.48 -2.24 -9.53
CA ARG A 112 14.10 -0.97 -8.91
C ARG A 112 13.85 -1.09 -7.40
N LEU A 113 13.92 -2.28 -6.85
CA LEU A 113 13.78 -2.46 -5.41
C LEU A 113 14.96 -1.84 -4.66
N HIS A 114 14.64 -1.22 -3.55
CA HIS A 114 15.60 -0.65 -2.62
C HIS A 114 15.54 -1.37 -1.28
N PRO A 115 16.59 -1.34 -0.46
CA PRO A 115 16.53 -1.82 0.90
C PRO A 115 15.33 -1.20 1.65
N SER A 116 14.58 -2.02 2.36
CA SER A 116 13.41 -1.60 3.12
C SER A 116 13.69 -1.72 4.62
N THR A 117 13.42 -0.66 5.37
CA THR A 117 13.58 -0.61 6.82
C THR A 117 12.24 -0.40 7.51
N SER A 118 12.12 -0.77 8.79
CA SER A 118 10.96 -0.39 9.60
C SER A 118 11.00 1.09 9.92
N PRO A 119 9.85 1.76 10.13
CA PRO A 119 9.80 3.12 10.65
C PRO A 119 10.48 3.21 12.01
N LEU A 120 11.01 4.40 12.35
CA LEU A 120 11.71 4.67 13.60
C LEU A 120 10.78 4.97 14.79
N ASP A 121 9.55 5.34 14.49
CA ASP A 121 8.56 5.83 15.47
C ASP A 121 7.26 5.03 15.42
N PRO A 122 6.45 5.09 16.48
CA PRO A 122 5.07 4.63 16.44
C PRO A 122 4.26 5.38 15.38
N TYR A 123 3.24 4.71 14.82
CA TYR A 123 2.37 5.36 13.84
C TYR A 123 1.63 6.56 14.46
N PRO A 124 1.64 7.74 13.80
CA PRO A 124 1.15 8.97 14.42
C PRO A 124 -0.37 9.07 14.56
N LEU A 125 -1.15 8.32 13.77
CA LEU A 125 -2.61 8.34 13.85
C LEU A 125 -3.10 7.17 14.71
N SER A 126 -3.96 7.47 15.67
CA SER A 126 -4.60 6.46 16.52
C SER A 126 -5.82 5.78 15.86
N ALA A 127 -6.34 6.39 14.80
CA ALA A 127 -7.49 5.90 14.02
C ALA A 127 -7.35 6.35 12.55
N PRO A 128 -8.07 5.72 11.61
CA PRO A 128 -8.16 6.19 10.23
C PRO A 128 -8.60 7.66 10.16
N PRO A 129 -8.06 8.45 9.22
CA PRO A 129 -8.42 9.86 9.09
C PRO A 129 -9.89 10.02 8.65
N GLU A 130 -10.52 11.12 9.06
CA GLU A 130 -11.89 11.47 8.67
C GLU A 130 -11.95 12.05 7.24
N VAL A 131 -11.50 11.26 6.26
CA VAL A 131 -11.60 11.56 4.83
C VAL A 131 -12.37 10.45 4.11
N PRO A 132 -13.10 10.75 3.03
CA PRO A 132 -13.70 9.71 2.20
C PRO A 132 -12.66 8.66 1.83
N THR A 133 -12.96 7.38 2.11
CA THR A 133 -11.98 6.30 1.97
C THR A 133 -12.54 5.16 1.13
N ALA A 134 -11.69 4.58 0.28
CA ALA A 134 -11.95 3.33 -0.43
C ALA A 134 -10.81 2.35 -0.20
N LEU A 135 -11.12 1.06 -0.16
CA LEU A 135 -10.14 -0.02 -0.16
C LEU A 135 -10.34 -0.86 -1.41
N ILE A 136 -9.27 -1.03 -2.18
CA ILE A 136 -9.20 -1.90 -3.36
C ILE A 136 -8.24 -3.03 -3.03
N TYR A 137 -8.66 -4.26 -3.26
CA TYR A 137 -7.80 -5.44 -3.13
C TYR A 137 -7.92 -6.35 -4.35
N THR A 138 -6.95 -7.24 -4.52
CA THR A 138 -6.89 -8.17 -5.65
C THR A 138 -7.17 -9.62 -5.23
N THR A 139 -7.77 -10.40 -6.14
CA THR A 139 -8.17 -11.79 -5.86
C THR A 139 -6.99 -12.73 -5.62
N ASP A 140 -5.86 -12.46 -6.28
CA ASP A 140 -4.70 -13.33 -6.34
C ASP A 140 -3.46 -12.68 -5.73
N ASP A 141 -3.64 -11.73 -4.80
CA ASP A 141 -2.53 -11.06 -4.11
C ASP A 141 -1.58 -12.10 -3.49
N GLU A 142 -0.30 -12.00 -3.81
CA GLU A 142 0.72 -12.94 -3.35
C GLU A 142 1.07 -12.76 -1.88
N PHE A 143 0.82 -11.56 -1.33
CA PHE A 143 1.15 -11.17 0.04
C PHE A 143 -0.01 -11.34 1.00
N PHE A 144 -1.15 -10.72 0.67
CA PHE A 144 -2.28 -10.61 1.57
C PHE A 144 -3.44 -11.50 1.12
N PRO A 145 -4.01 -12.30 2.02
CA PRO A 145 -5.19 -13.08 1.67
C PRO A 145 -6.43 -12.16 1.60
N PRO A 146 -7.40 -12.42 0.70
CA PRO A 146 -8.61 -11.62 0.57
C PRO A 146 -9.42 -11.48 1.87
N GLU A 147 -9.35 -12.46 2.76
CA GLU A 147 -10.00 -12.41 4.07
C GLU A 147 -9.42 -11.33 4.98
N TRP A 148 -8.10 -11.08 4.93
CA TRP A 148 -7.47 -9.97 5.62
C TRP A 148 -7.97 -8.63 5.10
N GLU A 149 -7.97 -8.45 3.78
CA GLU A 149 -8.38 -7.21 3.13
C GLU A 149 -9.86 -6.87 3.40
N ARG A 150 -10.73 -7.86 3.33
CA ARG A 150 -12.15 -7.69 3.67
C ARG A 150 -12.36 -7.39 5.15
N PHE A 151 -11.58 -8.01 6.03
CA PHE A 151 -11.63 -7.75 7.46
C PHE A 151 -11.23 -6.30 7.76
N ILE A 152 -10.08 -5.85 7.27
CA ILE A 152 -9.59 -4.48 7.47
C ILE A 152 -10.57 -3.45 6.90
N ALA A 153 -11.11 -3.67 5.72
CA ALA A 153 -12.09 -2.77 5.12
C ALA A 153 -13.30 -2.55 6.02
N ARG A 154 -13.86 -3.63 6.56
CA ARG A 154 -15.11 -3.57 7.34
C ARG A 154 -14.89 -3.18 8.80
N GLU A 155 -13.91 -3.79 9.45
CA GLU A 155 -13.73 -3.67 10.91
C GLU A 155 -12.86 -2.47 11.31
N VAL A 156 -11.98 -2.01 10.42
CA VAL A 156 -11.06 -0.91 10.72
C VAL A 156 -11.43 0.37 9.94
N LEU A 157 -11.69 0.25 8.65
CA LEU A 157 -11.99 1.40 7.80
C LEU A 157 -13.49 1.70 7.67
N HIS A 158 -14.36 0.74 8.05
CA HIS A 158 -15.82 0.83 7.94
C HIS A 158 -16.32 1.11 6.53
N VAL A 159 -15.67 0.50 5.52
CA VAL A 159 -16.02 0.61 4.09
C VAL A 159 -16.25 -0.77 3.47
N GLU A 160 -17.08 -0.81 2.41
CA GLU A 160 -17.15 -2.02 1.59
C GLU A 160 -15.95 -2.08 0.64
N PRO A 161 -15.18 -3.19 0.67
CA PRO A 161 -13.99 -3.33 -0.16
C PRO A 161 -14.35 -3.55 -1.62
N ILE A 162 -13.51 -3.06 -2.51
CA ILE A 162 -13.62 -3.23 -3.96
C ILE A 162 -12.65 -4.33 -4.38
N GLU A 163 -13.19 -5.43 -4.87
CA GLU A 163 -12.40 -6.54 -5.40
C GLU A 163 -12.12 -6.34 -6.88
N ILE A 164 -10.85 -6.54 -7.28
CA ILE A 164 -10.44 -6.58 -8.68
C ILE A 164 -9.60 -7.84 -8.96
N PRO A 165 -9.57 -8.34 -10.20
CA PRO A 165 -8.66 -9.43 -10.55
C PRO A 165 -7.21 -8.96 -10.54
N GLY A 166 -6.28 -9.88 -10.28
CA GLY A 166 -4.84 -9.63 -10.35
C GLY A 166 -4.09 -9.95 -9.06
N GLY A 167 -2.77 -9.74 -9.07
CA GLY A 167 -1.87 -9.90 -7.96
C GLY A 167 -1.60 -8.60 -7.20
N HIS A 168 -0.57 -8.60 -6.35
CA HIS A 168 -0.27 -7.49 -5.44
C HIS A 168 0.06 -6.17 -6.14
N PHE A 169 0.46 -6.19 -7.41
CA PHE A 169 0.88 -5.02 -8.17
C PHE A 169 -0.03 -4.71 -9.36
N PRO A 170 -1.33 -4.44 -9.15
CA PRO A 170 -2.27 -4.22 -10.25
C PRO A 170 -1.87 -3.04 -11.15
N MET A 171 -1.11 -2.05 -10.63
CA MET A 171 -0.56 -0.95 -11.42
C MET A 171 0.49 -1.40 -12.45
N LEU A 172 1.10 -2.57 -12.28
CA LEU A 172 2.04 -3.15 -13.22
C LEU A 172 1.39 -4.22 -14.12
N GLU A 173 0.33 -4.88 -13.64
CA GLU A 173 -0.35 -5.96 -14.35
C GLU A 173 -1.39 -5.42 -15.34
N ASP A 174 -2.25 -4.50 -14.90
CA ASP A 174 -3.27 -3.84 -15.72
C ASP A 174 -3.46 -2.38 -15.33
N PRO A 175 -2.50 -1.49 -15.69
CA PRO A 175 -2.57 -0.07 -15.35
C PRO A 175 -3.79 0.64 -15.92
N ALA A 176 -4.32 0.17 -17.07
CA ALA A 176 -5.47 0.78 -17.69
C ALA A 176 -6.75 0.52 -16.90
N ALA A 177 -6.98 -0.73 -16.48
CA ALA A 177 -8.13 -1.07 -15.65
C ALA A 177 -8.09 -0.35 -14.29
N LEU A 178 -6.91 -0.30 -13.66
CA LEU A 178 -6.75 0.43 -12.41
C LEU A 178 -7.01 1.93 -12.58
N ALA A 179 -6.47 2.57 -13.60
CA ALA A 179 -6.70 3.99 -13.88
C ALA A 179 -8.19 4.30 -14.08
N MET A 180 -8.90 3.49 -14.86
CA MET A 180 -10.35 3.64 -15.06
C MET A 180 -11.15 3.48 -13.75
N LEU A 181 -10.71 2.61 -12.84
CA LEU A 181 -11.35 2.46 -11.52
C LEU A 181 -11.11 3.70 -10.66
N LEU A 182 -9.87 4.16 -10.59
CA LEU A 182 -9.51 5.36 -9.82
C LEU A 182 -10.25 6.60 -10.33
N ASP A 183 -10.37 6.78 -11.65
CA ASP A 183 -11.15 7.88 -12.25
C ASP A 183 -12.63 7.81 -11.86
N ARG A 184 -13.24 6.62 -11.87
CA ARG A 184 -14.63 6.46 -11.43
C ARG A 184 -14.79 6.82 -9.94
N LEU A 185 -13.89 6.38 -9.08
CA LEU A 185 -13.93 6.70 -7.66
C LEU A 185 -13.73 8.19 -7.41
N ALA A 186 -12.82 8.82 -8.15
CA ALA A 186 -12.61 10.26 -8.11
C ALA A 186 -13.82 11.06 -8.59
N GLY A 187 -14.56 10.56 -9.57
CA GLY A 187 -15.75 11.19 -10.15
C GLY A 187 -17.08 10.91 -9.44
N ALA A 188 -17.16 9.84 -8.65
CA ALA A 188 -18.38 9.37 -7.97
C ALA A 188 -18.69 10.13 -6.67
N ARG A 189 -18.36 11.42 -6.58
CA ARG A 189 -18.57 12.22 -5.37
C ARG A 189 -19.99 12.77 -5.26
N PRO A 190 -20.51 12.83 -4.04
CA PRO A 190 -21.77 13.54 -3.78
C PRO A 190 -21.67 15.05 -4.05
#